data_dfd716ba9addfe21fbf10fb4f8ec137b
#
_entry.id   dfd716ba9addfe21fbf10fb4f8ec137b
#
_cell.length_a   1.000
_cell.length_b   1.000
_cell.length_c   1.000
_cell.angle_alpha   90.00
_cell.angle_beta   90.00
_cell.angle_gamma   90.00
#
_symmetry.space_group_name_H-M   'P 1'
#
loop_
_entity.id
_entity.type
_entity.pdbx_description
1 polymer ?
#
loop_
_entity_poly.entity_id
_entity_poly.type
_entity_poly.pdbx_seq_one_letter_code
_entity_poly.pdbx_strand_id
1 'polypeptide(L)'
;GVPNRKRIASRFVQFLKKHAQSPGATLLKGTYEYLVTEKGVDENELVYEWAEGVIGDQYPVPDRILKYTEMLVRDYLDQELCDNQPPEGIFDLFATEGGTAAMCYIFDSLQQNFLLNKGDKIILFAPVFTPYIEIPEQARYLFNVIEIKALKMTKDGYHTWQYQEKDLDVLKDPSVKAAFITNPSNPPSYGLTKALMNRIVEIVRNDNPNLMIITDDVYATFIPHFRSMMAELPKNTLCVYSFSKYFGA
;
A
#
# COMPACT_ATOMS: atom_id res chain seq x y z
N GLY A 1 -34.18 -2.62 -1.88
CA GLY A 1 -33.86 -4.01 -1.76
C GLY A 1 -33.39 -4.66 -3.07
N VAL A 2 -33.21 -5.97 -3.07
CA VAL A 2 -32.67 -6.79 -4.18
C VAL A 2 -33.30 -6.47 -5.56
N PRO A 3 -34.61 -6.25 -5.73
CA PRO A 3 -35.19 -5.91 -7.03
C PRO A 3 -34.66 -4.61 -7.63
N ASN A 4 -34.38 -3.60 -6.81
CA ASN A 4 -33.84 -2.34 -7.30
C ASN A 4 -32.36 -2.49 -7.74
N ARG A 5 -31.60 -3.27 -7.04
CA ARG A 5 -30.19 -3.55 -7.38
C ARG A 5 -30.09 -4.26 -8.72
N LYS A 6 -30.91 -5.28 -8.96
CA LYS A 6 -30.98 -5.96 -10.27
C LYS A 6 -31.31 -5.01 -11.41
N ARG A 7 -32.26 -4.06 -11.17
CA ARG A 7 -32.62 -3.04 -12.16
C ARG A 7 -31.45 -2.09 -12.47
N ILE A 8 -30.67 -1.69 -11.45
CA ILE A 8 -29.49 -0.85 -11.64
C ILE A 8 -28.45 -1.61 -12.43
N ALA A 9 -28.16 -2.85 -12.07
CA ALA A 9 -27.24 -3.71 -12.79
C ALA A 9 -27.60 -3.84 -14.26
N SER A 10 -28.88 -4.08 -14.58
CA SER A 10 -29.37 -4.15 -15.95
C SER A 10 -29.17 -2.85 -16.73
N ARG A 11 -29.35 -1.69 -16.08
CA ARG A 11 -29.04 -0.38 -16.69
C ARG A 11 -27.57 -0.17 -16.96
N PHE A 12 -26.72 -0.63 -16.06
CA PHE A 12 -25.27 -0.54 -16.21
C PHE A 12 -24.79 -1.39 -17.40
N VAL A 13 -25.32 -2.61 -17.54
CA VAL A 13 -25.04 -3.45 -18.72
C VAL A 13 -25.52 -2.78 -20.01
N GLN A 14 -26.71 -2.16 -20.01
CA GLN A 14 -27.17 -1.40 -21.16
C GLN A 14 -26.29 -0.19 -21.50
N PHE A 15 -25.78 0.52 -20.48
CA PHE A 15 -24.81 1.59 -20.66
C PHE A 15 -23.52 1.08 -21.33
N LEU A 16 -22.94 -0.01 -20.85
CA LEU A 16 -21.75 -0.61 -21.45
C LEU A 16 -21.96 -0.98 -22.91
N LYS A 17 -23.09 -1.60 -23.24
CA LYS A 17 -23.44 -1.95 -24.62
C LYS A 17 -23.58 -0.73 -25.53
N LYS A 18 -24.18 0.36 -25.04
CA LYS A 18 -24.40 1.60 -25.78
C LYS A 18 -23.10 2.41 -25.98
N HIS A 19 -22.19 2.36 -25.02
CA HIS A 19 -20.96 3.14 -24.99
C HIS A 19 -19.68 2.27 -25.12
N ALA A 20 -19.80 1.14 -25.79
CA ALA A 20 -18.72 0.13 -25.87
C ALA A 20 -17.37 0.66 -26.42
N GLN A 21 -17.39 1.77 -27.15
CA GLN A 21 -16.18 2.39 -27.70
C GLN A 21 -15.63 3.54 -26.85
N SER A 22 -16.30 3.94 -25.77
CA SER A 22 -15.75 4.97 -24.87
C SER A 22 -14.59 4.41 -24.06
N PRO A 23 -13.57 5.23 -23.72
CA PRO A 23 -12.45 4.77 -22.91
C PRO A 23 -12.87 4.13 -21.57
N GLY A 24 -13.85 4.73 -20.89
CA GLY A 24 -14.41 4.20 -19.65
C GLY A 24 -15.13 2.84 -19.84
N ALA A 25 -15.90 2.69 -20.91
CA ALA A 25 -16.56 1.41 -21.21
C ALA A 25 -15.53 0.33 -21.61
N THR A 26 -14.47 0.70 -22.29
CA THR A 26 -13.39 -0.22 -22.65
C THR A 26 -12.67 -0.73 -21.41
N LEU A 27 -12.38 0.14 -20.45
CA LEU A 27 -11.80 -0.24 -19.16
C LEU A 27 -12.71 -1.18 -18.37
N LEU A 28 -13.99 -0.83 -18.23
CA LEU A 28 -14.97 -1.66 -17.53
C LEU A 28 -15.15 -3.03 -18.20
N LYS A 29 -15.15 -3.06 -19.55
CA LYS A 29 -15.23 -4.31 -20.30
C LYS A 29 -13.99 -5.17 -20.07
N GLY A 30 -12.79 -4.59 -20.13
CA GLY A 30 -11.55 -5.32 -19.84
C GLY A 30 -11.51 -5.86 -18.42
N THR A 31 -11.94 -5.09 -17.43
CA THR A 31 -12.06 -5.53 -16.03
C THR A 31 -13.05 -6.68 -15.89
N TYR A 32 -14.21 -6.57 -16.52
CA TYR A 32 -15.23 -7.62 -16.54
C TYR A 32 -14.69 -8.92 -17.18
N GLU A 33 -14.11 -8.84 -18.38
CA GLU A 33 -13.54 -9.98 -19.08
C GLU A 33 -12.44 -10.66 -18.27
N TYR A 34 -11.56 -9.90 -17.64
CA TYR A 34 -10.53 -10.41 -16.75
C TYR A 34 -11.12 -11.19 -15.56
N LEU A 35 -12.03 -10.59 -14.82
CA LEU A 35 -12.61 -11.22 -13.63
C LEU A 35 -13.46 -12.45 -13.98
N VAL A 36 -14.28 -12.38 -15.03
CA VAL A 36 -15.15 -13.49 -15.40
C VAL A 36 -14.40 -14.60 -16.12
N THR A 37 -13.56 -14.26 -17.09
CA THR A 37 -12.92 -15.25 -17.95
C THR A 37 -11.65 -15.83 -17.34
N GLU A 38 -10.81 -15.00 -16.75
CA GLU A 38 -9.51 -15.45 -16.22
C GLU A 38 -9.60 -15.85 -14.74
N LYS A 39 -10.41 -15.16 -13.94
CA LYS A 39 -10.55 -15.45 -12.51
C LYS A 39 -11.77 -16.32 -12.18
N GLY A 40 -12.64 -16.61 -13.16
CA GLY A 40 -13.81 -17.48 -12.97
C GLY A 40 -14.87 -16.91 -12.04
N VAL A 41 -14.96 -15.59 -11.93
CA VAL A 41 -16.00 -14.91 -11.14
C VAL A 41 -17.35 -15.07 -11.82
N ASP A 42 -18.41 -15.37 -11.06
CA ASP A 42 -19.77 -15.40 -11.59
C ASP A 42 -20.21 -14.03 -12.09
N GLU A 43 -20.69 -13.97 -13.34
CA GLU A 43 -21.09 -12.74 -14.00
C GLU A 43 -22.14 -11.96 -13.21
N ASN A 44 -23.15 -12.67 -12.66
CA ASN A 44 -24.24 -12.02 -11.94
C ASN A 44 -23.76 -11.46 -10.59
N GLU A 45 -22.89 -12.17 -9.91
CA GLU A 45 -22.29 -11.70 -8.65
C GLU A 45 -21.44 -10.46 -8.88
N LEU A 46 -20.59 -10.44 -9.94
CA LEU A 46 -19.77 -9.30 -10.28
C LEU A 46 -20.59 -8.06 -10.61
N VAL A 47 -21.59 -8.21 -11.49
CA VAL A 47 -22.48 -7.09 -11.89
C VAL A 47 -23.31 -6.62 -10.71
N TYR A 48 -23.68 -7.52 -9.81
CA TYR A 48 -24.37 -7.17 -8.57
C TYR A 48 -23.50 -6.34 -7.62
N GLU A 49 -22.25 -6.76 -7.41
CA GLU A 49 -21.29 -5.99 -6.60
C GLU A 49 -21.08 -4.58 -7.16
N TRP A 50 -20.90 -4.45 -8.47
CA TRP A 50 -20.75 -3.14 -9.09
C TRP A 50 -21.99 -2.25 -8.92
N ALA A 51 -23.18 -2.83 -9.04
CA ALA A 51 -24.42 -2.10 -8.80
C ALA A 51 -24.53 -1.63 -7.34
N GLU A 52 -24.13 -2.45 -6.39
CA GLU A 52 -24.07 -2.08 -4.98
C GLU A 52 -23.06 -0.95 -4.74
N GLY A 53 -21.86 -1.05 -5.33
CA GLY A 53 -20.84 0.00 -5.26
C GLY A 53 -21.33 1.35 -5.79
N VAL A 54 -22.06 1.35 -6.92
CA VAL A 54 -22.63 2.58 -7.51
C VAL A 54 -23.68 3.26 -6.62
N ILE A 55 -24.47 2.48 -5.90
CA ILE A 55 -25.50 3.03 -4.99
C ILE A 55 -25.01 3.26 -3.57
N GLY A 56 -23.72 2.97 -3.29
CA GLY A 56 -23.12 3.08 -1.97
C GLY A 56 -23.60 1.96 -1.04
N ASP A 57 -22.98 0.79 -1.15
CA ASP A 57 -23.27 -0.28 -0.21
C ASP A 57 -22.74 0.11 1.19
N GLN A 58 -23.66 0.12 2.17
CA GLN A 58 -23.34 0.51 3.54
C GLN A 58 -22.81 -0.66 4.39
N TYR A 59 -22.97 -1.89 3.89
CA TYR A 59 -22.60 -3.11 4.62
C TYR A 59 -21.96 -4.13 3.67
N PRO A 60 -20.80 -3.77 3.07
CA PRO A 60 -20.07 -4.71 2.20
C PRO A 60 -19.57 -5.92 3.02
N VAL A 61 -19.40 -7.05 2.34
CA VAL A 61 -18.77 -8.23 2.93
C VAL A 61 -17.68 -8.72 1.96
N PRO A 62 -16.43 -8.58 2.32
CA PRO A 62 -15.88 -8.01 3.56
C PRO A 62 -16.12 -6.50 3.70
N ASP A 63 -16.12 -6.00 4.93
CA ASP A 63 -16.41 -4.59 5.26
C ASP A 63 -15.24 -3.62 5.00
N ARG A 64 -14.16 -4.07 4.39
CA ARG A 64 -12.92 -3.31 4.10
C ARG A 64 -12.80 -2.85 2.63
N ILE A 65 -13.41 -3.60 1.70
CA ILE A 65 -13.39 -3.34 0.25
C ILE A 65 -14.38 -4.30 -0.44
N LEU A 66 -14.89 -3.94 -1.61
CA LEU A 66 -15.72 -4.83 -2.42
C LEU A 66 -14.92 -6.07 -2.83
N LYS A 67 -15.53 -7.25 -2.72
CA LYS A 67 -14.88 -8.57 -2.84
C LYS A 67 -14.12 -8.77 -4.17
N TYR A 68 -14.76 -8.49 -5.29
CA TYR A 68 -14.15 -8.69 -6.61
C TYR A 68 -13.21 -7.54 -6.99
N THR A 69 -13.48 -6.35 -6.48
CA THR A 69 -12.54 -5.23 -6.55
C THR A 69 -11.26 -5.56 -5.77
N GLU A 70 -11.36 -6.21 -4.61
CA GLU A 70 -10.19 -6.66 -3.85
C GLU A 70 -9.32 -7.63 -4.66
N MET A 71 -9.92 -8.60 -5.35
CA MET A 71 -9.20 -9.53 -6.20
C MET A 71 -8.39 -8.81 -7.29
N LEU A 72 -9.04 -7.91 -8.02
CA LEU A 72 -8.41 -7.12 -9.07
C LEU A 72 -7.25 -6.26 -8.53
N VAL A 73 -7.49 -5.55 -7.44
CA VAL A 73 -6.46 -4.68 -6.84
C VAL A 73 -5.30 -5.49 -6.29
N ARG A 74 -5.55 -6.66 -5.71
CA ARG A 74 -4.49 -7.55 -5.23
C ARG A 74 -3.58 -8.01 -6.37
N ASP A 75 -4.15 -8.49 -7.48
CA ASP A 75 -3.38 -8.91 -8.64
C ASP A 75 -2.56 -7.76 -9.24
N TYR A 76 -3.15 -6.55 -9.26
CA TYR A 76 -2.44 -5.34 -9.67
C TYR A 76 -1.26 -5.01 -8.72
N LEU A 77 -1.46 -5.10 -7.41
CA LEU A 77 -0.39 -4.84 -6.44
C LEU A 77 0.70 -5.93 -6.47
N ASP A 78 0.34 -7.18 -6.74
CA ASP A 78 1.33 -8.26 -6.97
C ASP A 78 2.22 -7.94 -8.17
N GLN A 79 1.65 -7.39 -9.23
CA GLN A 79 2.43 -6.94 -10.38
C GLN A 79 3.32 -5.75 -10.03
N GLU A 80 2.76 -4.68 -9.45
CA GLU A 80 3.44 -3.39 -9.30
C GLU A 80 4.38 -3.34 -8.09
N LEU A 81 4.04 -4.03 -7.01
CA LEU A 81 4.81 -3.98 -5.77
C LEU A 81 5.67 -5.23 -5.53
N CYS A 82 5.40 -6.31 -6.26
CA CYS A 82 6.09 -7.58 -6.06
C CYS A 82 6.79 -8.10 -7.32
N ASP A 83 6.84 -7.33 -8.40
CA ASP A 83 7.42 -7.74 -9.70
C ASP A 83 6.87 -9.10 -10.18
N ASN A 84 5.56 -9.30 -10.08
CA ASN A 84 4.86 -10.58 -10.36
C ASN A 84 5.37 -11.79 -9.55
N GLN A 85 6.02 -11.55 -8.42
CA GLN A 85 6.48 -12.58 -7.49
C GLN A 85 5.87 -12.29 -6.11
N PRO A 86 4.58 -12.61 -5.91
CA PRO A 86 3.87 -12.28 -4.68
C PRO A 86 4.56 -12.91 -3.46
N PRO A 87 4.39 -12.30 -2.27
CA PRO A 87 4.90 -12.87 -1.05
C PRO A 87 4.24 -14.22 -0.72
N GLU A 88 4.88 -14.99 0.15
CA GLU A 88 4.26 -16.20 0.69
C GLU A 88 2.99 -15.85 1.49
N GLY A 89 1.88 -16.48 1.15
CA GLY A 89 0.58 -16.25 1.77
C GLY A 89 -0.26 -15.22 1.03
N ILE A 90 -1.30 -14.75 1.71
CA ILE A 90 -2.25 -13.75 1.19
C ILE A 90 -2.16 -12.51 2.06
N PHE A 91 -2.03 -11.34 1.45
CA PHE A 91 -2.20 -10.06 2.16
C PHE A 91 -3.62 -9.53 2.01
N ASP A 92 -4.10 -8.89 3.05
CA ASP A 92 -5.40 -8.23 3.06
C ASP A 92 -5.29 -6.79 2.59
N LEU A 93 -6.36 -6.29 1.95
CA LEU A 93 -6.49 -4.92 1.51
C LEU A 93 -7.50 -4.17 2.35
N PHE A 94 -7.21 -2.93 2.66
CA PHE A 94 -8.11 -2.01 3.33
C PHE A 94 -8.17 -0.70 2.54
N ALA A 95 -9.33 -0.40 1.96
CA ALA A 95 -9.52 0.82 1.19
C ALA A 95 -9.75 2.03 2.11
N THR A 96 -9.04 3.12 1.83
CA THR A 96 -9.15 4.38 2.56
C THR A 96 -9.26 5.56 1.61
N GLU A 97 -9.58 6.73 2.15
CA GLU A 97 -9.71 7.99 1.40
C GLU A 97 -8.36 8.65 1.04
N GLY A 98 -7.27 7.88 1.07
CA GLY A 98 -5.95 8.33 0.62
C GLY A 98 -4.82 7.93 1.57
N GLY A 99 -3.56 8.07 1.09
CA GLY A 99 -2.36 7.60 1.81
C GLY A 99 -2.17 8.25 3.18
N THR A 100 -2.45 9.54 3.34
CA THR A 100 -2.34 10.22 4.64
C THR A 100 -3.38 9.67 5.64
N ALA A 101 -4.61 9.44 5.20
CA ALA A 101 -5.65 8.83 6.03
C ALA A 101 -5.27 7.39 6.40
N ALA A 102 -4.78 6.60 5.43
CA ALA A 102 -4.28 5.24 5.68
C ALA A 102 -3.20 5.22 6.77
N MET A 103 -2.26 6.18 6.72
CA MET A 103 -1.21 6.29 7.73
C MET A 103 -1.77 6.61 9.12
N CYS A 104 -2.73 7.51 9.22
CA CYS A 104 -3.41 7.80 10.51
C CYS A 104 -4.12 6.55 11.04
N TYR A 105 -4.83 5.81 10.18
CA TYR A 105 -5.51 4.57 10.60
C TYR A 105 -4.53 3.48 11.03
N ILE A 106 -3.37 3.38 10.38
CA ILE A 106 -2.30 2.47 10.81
C ILE A 106 -1.85 2.82 12.23
N PHE A 107 -1.51 4.08 12.51
CA PHE A 107 -1.09 4.50 13.84
C PHE A 107 -2.18 4.29 14.90
N ASP A 108 -3.41 4.71 14.61
CA ASP A 108 -4.54 4.50 15.50
C ASP A 108 -4.76 3.01 15.79
N SER A 109 -4.74 2.17 14.75
CA SER A 109 -4.91 0.73 14.89
C SER A 109 -3.80 0.07 15.70
N LEU A 110 -2.54 0.40 15.41
CA LEU A 110 -1.39 -0.15 16.14
C LEU A 110 -1.44 0.24 17.62
N GLN A 111 -1.85 1.47 17.93
CA GLN A 111 -1.97 1.94 19.31
C GLN A 111 -3.16 1.31 20.03
N GLN A 112 -4.33 1.21 19.40
CA GLN A 112 -5.51 0.58 19.99
C GLN A 112 -5.33 -0.92 20.25
N ASN A 113 -4.50 -1.58 19.47
CA ASN A 113 -4.16 -2.99 19.64
C ASN A 113 -2.90 -3.21 20.50
N PHE A 114 -2.37 -2.17 21.13
CA PHE A 114 -1.18 -2.23 22.00
C PHE A 114 0.09 -2.73 21.32
N LEU A 115 0.16 -2.62 20.00
CA LEU A 115 1.36 -2.94 19.21
C LEU A 115 2.37 -1.80 19.22
N LEU A 116 1.87 -0.56 19.32
CA LEU A 116 2.66 0.64 19.62
C LEU A 116 2.03 1.38 20.79
N ASN A 117 2.87 1.86 21.71
CA ASN A 117 2.45 2.62 22.89
C ASN A 117 3.16 3.98 22.92
N LYS A 118 2.60 4.93 23.67
CA LYS A 118 3.25 6.22 23.90
C LYS A 118 4.66 6.04 24.45
N GLY A 119 5.63 6.72 23.83
CA GLY A 119 7.04 6.63 24.18
C GLY A 119 7.80 5.50 23.51
N ASP A 120 7.13 4.60 22.76
CA ASP A 120 7.83 3.56 21.99
C ASP A 120 8.74 4.19 20.94
N LYS A 121 9.91 3.59 20.76
CA LYS A 121 10.87 4.00 19.72
C LYS A 121 10.40 3.56 18.36
N ILE A 122 10.34 4.53 17.44
CA ILE A 122 10.11 4.28 16.03
C ILE A 122 11.21 4.95 15.20
N ILE A 123 11.54 4.34 14.09
CA ILE A 123 12.52 4.87 13.14
C ILE A 123 11.81 5.54 11.98
N LEU A 124 12.27 6.72 11.60
CA LEU A 124 11.82 7.44 10.41
C LEU A 124 13.00 7.60 9.44
N PHE A 125 12.83 7.11 8.23
CA PHE A 125 13.80 7.27 7.16
C PHE A 125 13.64 8.65 6.51
N ALA A 126 14.56 9.57 6.80
CA ALA A 126 14.52 10.97 6.36
C ALA A 126 15.52 11.23 5.21
N PRO A 127 15.27 12.19 4.30
CA PRO A 127 14.12 13.09 4.27
C PRO A 127 12.84 12.39 3.80
N VAL A 128 11.70 12.83 4.31
CA VAL A 128 10.39 12.20 4.08
C VAL A 128 9.29 13.25 3.98
N PHE A 129 8.14 12.87 3.47
CA PHE A 129 6.95 13.71 3.37
C PHE A 129 6.53 14.25 4.76
N THR A 130 6.37 15.58 4.85
CA THR A 130 6.18 16.30 6.13
C THR A 130 5.13 15.70 7.08
N PRO A 131 3.96 15.24 6.63
CA PRO A 131 2.98 14.60 7.52
C PRO A 131 3.53 13.40 8.29
N TYR A 132 4.50 12.67 7.75
CA TYR A 132 5.10 11.52 8.44
C TYR A 132 6.08 11.91 9.55
N ILE A 133 6.51 13.17 9.58
CA ILE A 133 7.24 13.74 10.71
C ILE A 133 6.26 14.19 11.80
N GLU A 134 5.17 14.84 11.39
CA GLU A 134 4.25 15.50 12.32
C GLU A 134 3.26 14.53 12.98
N ILE A 135 2.78 13.51 12.25
CA ILE A 135 1.77 12.58 12.78
C ILE A 135 2.27 11.82 14.02
N PRO A 136 3.47 11.19 14.03
CA PRO A 136 3.96 10.44 15.19
C PRO A 136 4.14 11.28 16.45
N GLU A 137 4.39 12.59 16.30
CA GLU A 137 4.62 13.52 17.42
C GLU A 137 3.31 14.08 18.03
N GLN A 138 2.16 13.83 17.41
CA GLN A 138 0.88 14.29 17.93
C GLN A 138 0.63 13.76 19.34
N ALA A 139 -0.03 14.57 20.17
CA ALA A 139 -0.30 14.26 21.59
C ALA A 139 -1.02 12.92 21.82
N ARG A 140 -1.75 12.42 20.83
CA ARG A 140 -2.41 11.11 20.89
C ARG A 140 -1.44 9.95 20.73
N TYR A 141 -0.33 10.12 19.99
CA TYR A 141 0.67 9.09 19.74
C TYR A 141 1.89 9.23 20.64
N LEU A 142 2.57 10.38 20.63
CA LEU A 142 3.77 10.69 21.42
C LEU A 142 4.84 9.60 21.31
N PHE A 143 5.15 9.15 20.09
CA PHE A 143 6.23 8.21 19.87
C PHE A 143 7.60 8.88 20.02
N ASN A 144 8.59 8.10 20.40
CA ASN A 144 9.98 8.54 20.41
C ASN A 144 10.58 8.30 19.00
N VAL A 145 10.59 9.34 18.17
CA VAL A 145 11.05 9.27 16.78
C VAL A 145 12.56 9.40 16.71
N ILE A 146 13.21 8.42 16.08
CA ILE A 146 14.65 8.44 15.76
C ILE A 146 14.77 8.48 14.23
N GLU A 147 15.48 9.48 13.69
CA GLU A 147 15.68 9.61 12.26
C GLU A 147 16.94 8.91 11.76
N ILE A 148 16.80 8.10 10.71
CA ILE A 148 17.92 7.68 9.85
C ILE A 148 17.97 8.63 8.65
N LYS A 149 19.07 9.40 8.53
CA LYS A 149 19.18 10.45 7.51
C LYS A 149 19.94 9.96 6.28
N ALA A 150 19.32 10.08 5.11
CA ALA A 150 20.02 9.86 3.86
C ALA A 150 21.06 10.94 3.61
N LEU A 151 22.19 10.54 3.05
CA LEU A 151 23.26 11.44 2.64
C LEU A 151 23.09 11.80 1.16
N LYS A 152 23.34 13.08 0.85
CA LYS A 152 23.41 13.54 -0.52
C LYS A 152 24.66 12.93 -1.18
N MET A 153 24.48 12.35 -2.35
CA MET A 153 25.53 11.74 -3.14
C MET A 153 25.53 12.30 -4.56
N THR A 154 26.66 12.23 -5.24
CA THR A 154 26.75 12.52 -6.67
C THR A 154 27.14 11.23 -7.38
N LYS A 155 26.33 10.81 -8.33
CA LYS A 155 26.59 9.64 -9.16
C LYS A 155 26.32 10.03 -10.62
N ASP A 156 27.29 9.77 -11.49
CA ASP A 156 27.21 10.05 -12.94
C ASP A 156 26.77 11.49 -13.27
N GLY A 157 27.21 12.47 -12.45
CA GLY A 157 26.86 13.88 -12.60
C GLY A 157 25.50 14.28 -12.03
N TYR A 158 24.70 13.32 -11.53
CA TYR A 158 23.41 13.55 -10.91
C TYR A 158 23.50 13.53 -9.39
N HIS A 159 22.75 14.40 -8.74
CA HIS A 159 22.55 14.34 -7.30
C HIS A 159 21.51 13.29 -6.94
N THR A 160 21.84 12.44 -5.98
CA THR A 160 20.94 11.46 -5.39
C THR A 160 21.08 11.45 -3.88
N TRP A 161 20.31 10.64 -3.20
CA TRP A 161 20.34 10.45 -1.77
C TRP A 161 20.36 8.97 -1.47
N GLN A 162 21.08 8.55 -0.44
CA GLN A 162 21.05 7.16 0.01
C GLN A 162 21.44 7.05 1.48
N TYR A 163 20.96 6.01 2.14
CA TYR A 163 21.33 5.67 3.51
C TYR A 163 22.62 4.89 3.54
N GLN A 164 23.31 4.93 4.68
CA GLN A 164 24.49 4.09 4.93
C GLN A 164 24.06 2.81 5.63
N GLU A 165 24.62 1.67 5.25
CA GLU A 165 24.27 0.37 5.87
C GLU A 165 24.50 0.36 7.38
N LYS A 166 25.54 1.02 7.88
CA LYS A 166 25.84 1.13 9.32
C LYS A 166 24.74 1.86 10.10
N ASP A 167 24.03 2.80 9.47
CA ASP A 167 22.98 3.57 10.14
C ASP A 167 21.72 2.71 10.35
N LEU A 168 21.60 1.59 9.62
CA LEU A 168 20.55 0.61 9.80
C LEU A 168 20.74 -0.25 11.07
N ASP A 169 21.90 -0.25 11.68
CA ASP A 169 22.17 -1.05 12.86
C ASP A 169 21.29 -0.66 14.06
N VAL A 170 20.74 0.54 14.08
CA VAL A 170 19.76 0.96 15.09
C VAL A 170 18.47 0.10 15.05
N LEU A 171 18.13 -0.49 13.91
CA LEU A 171 16.98 -1.38 13.76
C LEU A 171 17.14 -2.71 14.51
N LYS A 172 18.39 -3.08 14.88
CA LYS A 172 18.68 -4.30 15.66
C LYS A 172 18.22 -4.19 17.12
N ASP A 173 18.06 -2.94 17.63
CA ASP A 173 17.60 -2.71 18.99
C ASP A 173 16.14 -3.21 19.14
N PRO A 174 15.85 -4.22 19.96
CA PRO A 174 14.49 -4.75 20.12
C PRO A 174 13.53 -3.77 20.79
N SER A 175 14.04 -2.65 21.34
CA SER A 175 13.20 -1.56 21.83
C SER A 175 12.63 -0.68 20.69
N VAL A 176 13.18 -0.78 19.48
CA VAL A 176 12.62 -0.18 18.27
C VAL A 176 11.46 -1.05 17.81
N LYS A 177 10.26 -0.50 17.76
CA LYS A 177 9.02 -1.23 17.48
C LYS A 177 8.58 -1.13 16.03
N ALA A 178 8.86 -0.01 15.37
CA ALA A 178 8.48 0.19 13.99
C ALA A 178 9.52 1.04 13.23
N ALA A 179 9.58 0.83 11.91
CA ALA A 179 10.36 1.65 10.98
C ALA A 179 9.48 2.12 9.82
N PHE A 180 9.51 3.43 9.56
CA PHE A 180 8.78 4.10 8.50
C PHE A 180 9.69 4.38 7.32
N ILE A 181 9.31 3.88 6.15
CA ILE A 181 10.09 3.97 4.92
C ILE A 181 9.18 4.48 3.81
N THR A 182 9.54 5.59 3.15
CA THR A 182 8.90 5.99 1.90
C THR A 182 9.78 5.55 0.74
N ASN A 183 9.30 4.62 -0.08
CA ASN A 183 10.10 3.99 -1.13
C ASN A 183 9.30 3.79 -2.44
N PRO A 184 9.58 4.54 -3.48
CA PRO A 184 10.57 5.63 -3.63
C PRO A 184 10.28 6.83 -2.73
N SER A 185 11.35 7.50 -2.29
CA SER A 185 11.25 8.59 -1.33
C SER A 185 10.63 9.86 -1.91
N ASN A 186 9.94 10.61 -1.08
CA ASN A 186 9.39 11.92 -1.37
C ASN A 186 9.82 12.91 -0.26
N PRO A 187 10.46 14.06 -0.57
CA PRO A 187 10.63 14.68 -1.89
C PRO A 187 11.84 14.25 -2.71
N PRO A 188 12.88 13.55 -2.21
CA PRO A 188 14.14 13.44 -2.95
C PRO A 188 14.14 12.46 -4.14
N SER A 189 13.07 11.73 -4.36
CA SER A 189 12.82 10.89 -5.55
C SER A 189 13.91 9.84 -5.81
N TYR A 190 14.31 9.06 -4.80
CA TYR A 190 15.20 7.91 -4.94
C TYR A 190 14.58 6.65 -4.31
N GLY A 191 14.94 5.50 -4.83
CA GLY A 191 14.58 4.21 -4.25
C GLY A 191 15.70 3.64 -3.37
N LEU A 192 15.33 2.81 -2.40
CA LEU A 192 16.30 2.02 -1.66
C LEU A 192 17.08 1.10 -2.61
N THR A 193 18.39 1.01 -2.41
CA THR A 193 19.20 0.02 -3.12
C THR A 193 18.85 -1.39 -2.66
N LYS A 194 19.07 -2.38 -3.53
CA LYS A 194 18.88 -3.79 -3.18
C LYS A 194 19.73 -4.20 -1.96
N ALA A 195 20.93 -3.64 -1.81
CA ALA A 195 21.79 -3.91 -0.66
C ALA A 195 21.16 -3.44 0.65
N LEU A 196 20.60 -2.21 0.68
CA LEU A 196 19.91 -1.69 1.86
C LEU A 196 18.64 -2.47 2.18
N MET A 197 17.85 -2.84 1.16
CA MET A 197 16.67 -3.69 1.36
C MET A 197 17.05 -5.04 1.96
N ASN A 198 18.06 -5.70 1.40
CA ASN A 198 18.56 -6.97 1.93
C ASN A 198 19.05 -6.82 3.38
N ARG A 199 19.75 -5.71 3.69
CA ARG A 199 20.22 -5.44 5.06
C ARG A 199 19.05 -5.30 6.05
N ILE A 200 17.98 -4.60 5.68
CA ILE A 200 16.78 -4.50 6.52
C ILE A 200 16.16 -5.89 6.72
N VAL A 201 16.05 -6.68 5.66
CA VAL A 201 15.52 -8.05 5.72
C VAL A 201 16.34 -8.93 6.66
N GLU A 202 17.67 -8.86 6.58
CA GLU A 202 18.59 -9.59 7.47
C GLU A 202 18.38 -9.19 8.93
N ILE A 203 18.31 -7.89 9.22
CA ILE A 203 18.09 -7.39 10.58
C ILE A 203 16.76 -7.89 11.14
N VAL A 204 15.68 -7.79 10.35
CA VAL A 204 14.38 -8.25 10.82
C VAL A 204 14.38 -9.75 11.08
N ARG A 205 14.97 -10.55 10.19
CA ARG A 205 14.98 -12.02 10.34
C ARG A 205 15.87 -12.52 11.49
N ASN A 206 16.99 -11.84 11.73
CA ASN A 206 18.03 -12.38 12.61
C ASN A 206 18.15 -11.63 13.95
N ASP A 207 17.93 -10.31 13.97
CA ASP A 207 18.21 -9.47 15.13
C ASP A 207 16.93 -8.93 15.81
N ASN A 208 15.93 -8.51 15.03
CA ASN A 208 14.69 -7.92 15.55
C ASN A 208 13.43 -8.45 14.82
N PRO A 209 13.02 -9.70 15.06
CA PRO A 209 11.94 -10.35 14.33
C PRO A 209 10.56 -9.73 14.57
N ASN A 210 10.41 -8.90 15.59
CA ASN A 210 9.16 -8.22 15.93
C ASN A 210 9.12 -6.78 15.40
N LEU A 211 10.14 -6.33 14.67
CA LEU A 211 10.15 -5.01 14.05
C LEU A 211 9.04 -4.92 13.00
N MET A 212 8.15 -3.96 13.14
CA MET A 212 7.16 -3.63 12.11
C MET A 212 7.76 -2.68 11.07
N ILE A 213 7.58 -3.00 9.81
CA ILE A 213 7.92 -2.10 8.70
C ILE A 213 6.64 -1.46 8.19
N ILE A 214 6.59 -0.14 8.13
CA ILE A 214 5.49 0.59 7.54
C ILE A 214 6.07 1.31 6.32
N THR A 215 5.66 0.85 5.13
CA THR A 215 6.19 1.38 3.87
C THR A 215 5.13 2.18 3.13
N ASP A 216 5.53 3.35 2.65
CA ASP A 216 4.75 4.15 1.69
C ASP A 216 5.33 3.95 0.29
N ASP A 217 4.65 3.13 -0.49
CA ASP A 217 5.05 2.74 -1.84
C ASP A 217 4.21 3.45 -2.92
N VAL A 218 3.66 4.62 -2.60
CA VAL A 218 2.79 5.41 -3.50
C VAL A 218 3.42 5.70 -4.85
N TYR A 219 4.75 5.80 -4.92
CA TYR A 219 5.51 6.05 -6.15
C TYR A 219 6.12 4.79 -6.78
N ALA A 220 5.82 3.62 -6.27
CA ALA A 220 6.39 2.34 -6.73
C ALA A 220 6.20 2.09 -8.23
N THR A 221 5.00 2.33 -8.74
CA THR A 221 4.62 2.12 -10.16
C THR A 221 5.47 2.93 -11.16
N PHE A 222 6.18 3.97 -10.70
CA PHE A 222 7.13 4.72 -11.56
C PHE A 222 8.48 4.02 -11.73
N ILE A 223 8.75 2.94 -11.00
CA ILE A 223 10.01 2.18 -11.08
C ILE A 223 9.74 0.80 -11.67
N PRO A 224 10.26 0.50 -12.86
CA PRO A 224 10.16 -0.84 -13.43
C PRO A 224 10.78 -1.90 -12.50
N HIS A 225 10.16 -3.06 -12.40
CA HIS A 225 10.63 -4.18 -11.56
C HIS A 225 10.79 -3.81 -10.08
N PHE A 226 9.92 -2.94 -9.59
CA PHE A 226 9.92 -2.56 -8.18
C PHE A 226 9.57 -3.75 -7.29
N ARG A 227 10.27 -3.83 -6.15
CA ARG A 227 9.93 -4.78 -5.08
C ARG A 227 9.80 -4.06 -3.76
N SER A 228 8.63 -4.17 -3.17
CA SER A 228 8.31 -3.62 -1.85
C SER A 228 8.93 -4.44 -0.72
N MET A 229 9.12 -3.82 0.44
CA MET A 229 9.39 -4.55 1.68
C MET A 229 8.26 -5.55 2.02
N MET A 230 7.04 -5.29 1.59
CA MET A 230 5.91 -6.23 1.71
C MET A 230 6.20 -7.56 1.00
N ALA A 231 6.86 -7.55 -0.16
CA ALA A 231 7.23 -8.76 -0.88
C ALA A 231 8.32 -9.57 -0.17
N GLU A 232 9.19 -8.90 0.57
CA GLU A 232 10.34 -9.53 1.25
C GLU A 232 10.04 -9.93 2.70
N LEU A 233 9.22 -9.15 3.40
CA LEU A 233 8.86 -9.31 4.81
C LEU A 233 7.33 -9.22 5.01
N PRO A 234 6.54 -10.12 4.40
CA PRO A 234 5.09 -10.01 4.40
C PRO A 234 4.46 -10.02 5.80
N LYS A 235 5.06 -10.72 6.74
CA LYS A 235 4.55 -10.82 8.13
C LYS A 235 4.89 -9.62 9.00
N ASN A 236 5.81 -8.78 8.56
CA ASN A 236 6.29 -7.63 9.31
C ASN A 236 5.87 -6.30 8.68
N THR A 237 5.25 -6.29 7.49
CA THR A 237 5.06 -5.09 6.70
C THR A 237 3.60 -4.69 6.58
N LEU A 238 3.33 -3.40 6.86
CA LEU A 238 2.14 -2.69 6.47
C LEU A 238 2.49 -1.76 5.31
N CYS A 239 1.86 -1.97 4.17
CA CYS A 239 2.17 -1.21 2.95
C CYS A 239 1.05 -0.23 2.63
N VAL A 240 1.41 1.02 2.38
CA VAL A 240 0.50 2.05 1.87
C VAL A 240 0.76 2.25 0.38
N TYR A 241 -0.29 2.12 -0.42
CA TYR A 241 -0.30 2.43 -1.85
C TYR A 241 -1.42 3.42 -2.16
N SER A 242 -1.30 4.18 -3.23
CA SER A 242 -2.36 5.11 -3.65
C SER A 242 -2.45 5.20 -5.17
N PHE A 243 -3.66 5.15 -5.69
CA PHE A 243 -3.95 5.36 -7.11
C PHE A 243 -3.83 6.83 -7.54
N SER A 244 -3.73 7.78 -6.59
CA SER A 244 -3.74 9.21 -6.87
C SER A 244 -2.56 9.70 -7.70
N LYS A 245 -1.38 9.07 -7.59
CA LYS A 245 -0.15 9.60 -8.22
C LYS A 245 0.06 9.09 -9.64
N TYR A 246 -0.09 7.81 -9.86
CA TYR A 246 0.13 7.22 -11.18
C TYR A 246 -1.10 7.36 -12.08
N PHE A 247 -2.28 7.11 -11.56
CA PHE A 247 -3.54 7.17 -12.31
C PHE A 247 -4.19 8.57 -12.29
N GLY A 248 -3.84 9.42 -11.34
CA GLY A 248 -4.46 10.73 -11.16
C GLY A 248 -5.90 10.65 -10.61
N ALA A 249 -6.20 9.61 -9.83
CA ALA A 249 -7.52 9.37 -9.25
C ALA A 249 -7.68 10.08 -7.90
#